data_fae9bbd44e883370d20986536b0fbcf6
#
_entry.id   fae9bbd44e883370d20986536b0fbcf6
#
_cell.length_a   1.000
_cell.length_b   1.000
_cell.length_c   1.000
_cell.angle_alpha   90.00
_cell.angle_beta   90.00
_cell.angle_gamma   90.00
#
_symmetry.space_group_name_H-M   'P 1'
#
loop_
_entity.id
_entity.type
_entity.pdbx_description
1 polymer ?
#
loop_
_entity_poly.entity_id
_entity_poly.type
_entity_poly.pdbx_seq_one_letter_code
_entity_poly.pdbx_strand_id
1 'polypeptide(L)'
;MDKEQIISTLINLNFSRLEAEIYITLLGGEMSGYQISKKIEIARPSVYAALEHMFEKGIVQKIQGNSSEYKAQPPQIIFKKLSKEFSENAIFAEQTLTQYSENHFENRLSAIKGIKTIIEYAKDMIIKAQKEIFINTDLELSIFKAEIEKASENGTEITVFSFYEPDTELPCKIFTHNRH
;
A
#
# COMPACT_ATOMS: atom_id res chain seq x y z
N MET A 1 9.79 10.09 19.76
CA MET A 1 9.50 9.83 18.34
C MET A 1 10.01 11.02 17.57
N ASP A 2 10.85 10.78 16.56
CA ASP A 2 11.49 11.84 15.80
C ASP A 2 10.48 12.52 14.86
N LYS A 3 10.46 13.86 14.83
CA LYS A 3 9.58 14.66 13.97
C LYS A 3 9.79 14.35 12.49
N GLU A 4 11.03 14.12 12.07
CA GLU A 4 11.36 13.77 10.69
C GLU A 4 10.79 12.40 10.29
N GLN A 5 10.76 11.46 11.19
CA GLN A 5 10.14 10.15 10.96
C GLN A 5 8.62 10.27 10.74
N ILE A 6 7.96 11.15 11.50
CA ILE A 6 6.52 11.42 11.31
C ILE A 6 6.28 12.09 9.96
N ILE A 7 7.08 13.10 9.60
CA ILE A 7 6.99 13.78 8.30
C ILE A 7 7.17 12.79 7.15
N SER A 8 8.20 11.94 7.22
CA SER A 8 8.44 10.90 6.20
C SER A 8 7.26 9.95 6.07
N THR A 9 6.66 9.55 7.17
CA THR A 9 5.46 8.70 7.16
C THR A 9 4.28 9.40 6.48
N LEU A 10 4.05 10.70 6.76
CA LEU A 10 2.98 11.47 6.12
C LEU A 10 3.22 11.64 4.61
N ILE A 11 4.48 11.84 4.19
CA ILE A 11 4.84 11.90 2.76
C ILE A 11 4.48 10.59 2.06
N ASN A 12 4.73 9.45 2.66
CA ASN A 12 4.33 8.13 2.13
C ASN A 12 2.79 7.97 2.04
N LEU A 13 2.04 8.77 2.79
CA LEU A 13 0.58 8.86 2.72
C LEU A 13 0.08 10.01 1.82
N ASN A 14 0.93 10.47 0.89
CA ASN A 14 0.62 11.48 -0.12
C ASN A 14 0.40 12.91 0.42
N PHE A 15 0.99 13.25 1.56
CA PHE A 15 1.17 14.63 1.98
C PHE A 15 2.42 15.22 1.33
N SER A 16 2.38 16.47 0.93
CA SER A 16 3.63 17.21 0.70
C SER A 16 4.36 17.44 2.02
N ARG A 17 5.67 17.71 1.97
CA ARG A 17 6.44 18.02 3.19
C ARG A 17 5.83 19.21 3.95
N LEU A 18 5.41 20.24 3.23
CA LEU A 18 4.79 21.43 3.81
C LEU A 18 3.44 21.11 4.48
N GLU A 19 2.58 20.30 3.84
CA GLU A 19 1.32 19.86 4.44
C GLU A 19 1.54 19.03 5.70
N ALA A 20 2.55 18.16 5.71
CA ALA A 20 2.91 17.39 6.90
C ALA A 20 3.36 18.28 8.06
N GLU A 21 4.19 19.28 7.78
CA GLU A 21 4.65 20.26 8.79
C GLU A 21 3.50 21.12 9.33
N ILE A 22 2.60 21.59 8.46
CA ILE A 22 1.39 22.33 8.84
C ILE A 22 0.48 21.46 9.71
N TYR A 23 0.22 20.21 9.29
CA TYR A 23 -0.64 19.30 10.03
C TYR A 23 -0.12 19.02 11.44
N ILE A 24 1.16 18.70 11.57
CA ILE A 24 1.81 18.48 12.87
C ILE A 24 1.72 19.75 13.73
N THR A 25 1.90 20.91 13.13
CA THR A 25 1.83 22.21 13.83
C THR A 25 0.43 22.48 14.39
N LEU A 26 -0.61 22.16 13.61
CA LEU A 26 -2.01 22.35 13.96
C LEU A 26 -2.55 21.31 14.96
N LEU A 27 -1.88 20.17 15.13
CA LEU A 27 -2.20 19.23 16.22
C LEU A 27 -1.94 19.84 17.60
N GLY A 28 -1.12 20.87 17.68
CA GLY A 28 -0.88 21.65 18.91
C GLY A 28 -1.93 22.70 19.24
N GLY A 29 -2.93 22.90 18.37
CA GLY A 29 -4.02 23.88 18.55
C GLY A 29 -4.37 24.66 17.29
N GLU A 30 -5.41 25.48 17.42
CA GLU A 30 -5.91 26.34 16.34
C GLU A 30 -4.94 27.49 16.07
N MET A 31 -4.67 27.79 14.78
CA MET A 31 -3.77 28.85 14.38
C MET A 31 -4.23 29.48 13.07
N SER A 32 -3.99 30.79 12.92
CA SER A 32 -4.10 31.49 11.64
C SER A 32 -2.94 31.09 10.71
N GLY A 33 -3.15 31.21 9.40
CA GLY A 33 -2.08 30.97 8.41
C GLY A 33 -0.84 31.84 8.63
N TYR A 34 -1.02 33.01 9.20
CA TYR A 34 0.07 33.89 9.61
C TYR A 34 0.91 33.31 10.76
N GLN A 35 0.25 32.80 11.80
CA GLN A 35 0.94 32.18 12.94
C GLN A 35 1.69 30.91 12.51
N ILE A 36 1.05 30.10 11.64
CA ILE A 36 1.69 28.91 11.07
C ILE A 36 2.95 29.32 10.28
N SER A 37 2.84 30.29 9.36
CA SER A 37 3.96 30.74 8.53
C SER A 37 5.16 31.21 9.36
N LYS A 38 4.90 31.90 10.47
CA LYS A 38 5.94 32.28 11.41
C LYS A 38 6.56 31.10 12.15
N LYS A 39 5.74 30.12 12.53
CA LYS A 39 6.19 28.98 13.34
C LYS A 39 7.01 27.97 12.57
N ILE A 40 6.69 27.79 11.28
CA ILE A 40 7.45 26.87 10.39
C ILE A 40 8.45 27.60 9.48
N GLU A 41 8.56 28.93 9.59
CA GLU A 41 9.48 29.78 8.84
C GLU A 41 9.32 29.67 7.30
N ILE A 42 8.08 29.50 6.83
CA ILE A 42 7.73 29.38 5.40
C ILE A 42 6.94 30.62 4.96
N ALA A 43 7.14 31.02 3.70
CA ALA A 43 6.46 32.18 3.12
C ALA A 43 4.93 32.03 3.19
N ARG A 44 4.22 33.11 3.59
CA ARG A 44 2.76 33.13 3.77
C ARG A 44 1.97 32.59 2.55
N PRO A 45 2.28 33.01 1.30
CA PRO A 45 1.54 32.54 0.14
C PRO A 45 1.55 31.00 0.03
N SER A 46 2.70 30.37 0.29
CA SER A 46 2.86 28.91 0.24
C SER A 46 2.03 28.22 1.33
N VAL A 47 2.03 28.79 2.54
CA VAL A 47 1.25 28.26 3.67
C VAL A 47 -0.26 28.36 3.39
N TYR A 48 -0.73 29.49 2.86
CA TYR A 48 -2.16 29.65 2.52
C TYR A 48 -2.59 28.72 1.39
N ALA A 49 -1.75 28.55 0.35
CA ALA A 49 -2.02 27.60 -0.73
C ALA A 49 -2.12 26.16 -0.21
N ALA A 50 -1.18 25.75 0.67
CA ALA A 50 -1.22 24.44 1.28
C ALA A 50 -2.45 24.26 2.19
N LEU A 51 -2.81 25.26 3.01
CA LEU A 51 -3.99 25.23 3.87
C LEU A 51 -5.29 25.11 3.08
N GLU A 52 -5.42 25.79 1.94
CA GLU A 52 -6.60 25.70 1.09
C GLU A 52 -6.71 24.28 0.50
N HIS A 53 -5.61 23.72 -0.02
CA HIS A 53 -5.57 22.35 -0.52
C HIS A 53 -5.88 21.31 0.58
N MET A 54 -5.35 21.49 1.79
CA MET A 54 -5.67 20.65 2.94
C MET A 54 -7.13 20.76 3.38
N PHE A 55 -7.72 21.95 3.25
CA PHE A 55 -9.13 22.18 3.53
C PHE A 55 -10.03 21.49 2.51
N GLU A 56 -9.75 21.61 1.22
CA GLU A 56 -10.45 20.89 0.16
C GLU A 56 -10.40 19.38 0.34
N LYS A 57 -9.25 18.84 0.77
CA LYS A 57 -9.10 17.43 1.13
C LYS A 57 -9.77 17.04 2.45
N GLY A 58 -10.26 18.00 3.23
CA GLY A 58 -10.85 17.78 4.54
C GLY A 58 -9.84 17.33 5.61
N ILE A 59 -8.56 17.67 5.44
CA ILE A 59 -7.46 17.40 6.39
C ILE A 59 -7.47 18.42 7.54
N VAL A 60 -7.88 19.64 7.23
CA VAL A 60 -8.04 20.73 8.20
C VAL A 60 -9.45 21.31 8.14
N GLN A 61 -9.87 21.91 9.24
CA GLN A 61 -11.10 22.73 9.32
C GLN A 61 -10.71 24.20 9.29
N LYS A 62 -11.57 25.03 8.68
CA LYS A 62 -11.46 26.47 8.69
C LYS A 62 -12.49 27.02 9.66
N ILE A 63 -12.03 27.68 10.69
CA ILE A 63 -12.89 28.31 11.72
C ILE A 63 -13.09 29.75 11.32
N GLN A 64 -14.35 30.15 11.16
CA GLN A 64 -14.71 31.52 10.85
C GLN A 64 -14.74 32.34 12.14
N GLY A 65 -13.95 33.42 12.18
CA GLY A 65 -13.87 34.39 13.26
C GLY A 65 -13.39 35.74 12.71
N ASN A 66 -12.90 36.63 13.57
CA ASN A 66 -12.31 37.92 13.16
C ASN A 66 -11.05 37.72 12.26
N SER A 67 -10.41 36.57 12.34
CA SER A 67 -9.41 36.06 11.38
C SER A 67 -9.70 34.59 11.09
N SER A 68 -9.43 34.14 9.85
CA SER A 68 -9.56 32.71 9.52
C SER A 68 -8.51 31.90 10.26
N GLU A 69 -8.95 31.05 11.17
CA GLU A 69 -8.11 30.10 11.89
C GLU A 69 -8.33 28.70 11.33
N TYR A 70 -7.31 27.88 11.45
CA TYR A 70 -7.32 26.50 10.96
C TYR A 70 -7.06 25.54 12.12
N LYS A 71 -7.71 24.38 12.06
CA LYS A 71 -7.59 23.29 13.03
C LYS A 71 -7.34 21.98 12.29
N ALA A 72 -6.41 21.19 12.76
CA ALA A 72 -6.23 19.84 12.23
C ALA A 72 -7.44 18.95 12.55
N GLN A 73 -7.89 18.17 11.58
CA GLN A 73 -8.79 17.06 11.87
C GLN A 73 -8.07 16.01 12.72
N PRO A 74 -8.77 15.32 13.64
CA PRO A 74 -8.16 14.26 14.43
C PRO A 74 -7.51 13.18 13.56
N PRO A 75 -6.31 12.71 13.89
CA PRO A 75 -5.59 11.68 13.11
C PRO A 75 -6.43 10.44 12.82
N GLN A 76 -7.19 9.97 13.81
CA GLN A 76 -8.06 8.79 13.67
C GLN A 76 -9.11 8.96 12.56
N ILE A 77 -9.65 10.18 12.40
CA ILE A 77 -10.66 10.48 11.36
C ILE A 77 -9.98 10.53 9.99
N ILE A 78 -8.86 11.26 9.89
CA ILE A 78 -8.14 11.42 8.61
C ILE A 78 -7.61 10.11 8.08
N PHE A 79 -6.91 9.34 8.89
CA PHE A 79 -6.29 8.11 8.41
C PHE A 79 -7.32 7.02 8.10
N LYS A 80 -8.44 6.96 8.83
CA LYS A 80 -9.57 6.11 8.48
C LYS A 80 -10.17 6.49 7.12
N LYS A 81 -10.36 7.79 6.86
CA LYS A 81 -10.86 8.31 5.57
C LYS A 81 -9.90 7.97 4.43
N LEU A 82 -8.61 8.31 4.56
CA LEU A 82 -7.60 8.07 3.54
C LEU A 82 -7.44 6.58 3.22
N SER A 83 -7.43 5.71 4.25
CA SER A 83 -7.36 4.26 4.05
C SER A 83 -8.56 3.73 3.27
N LYS A 84 -9.76 4.22 3.58
CA LYS A 84 -10.99 3.85 2.86
C LYS A 84 -10.93 4.30 1.40
N GLU A 85 -10.63 5.57 1.15
CA GLU A 85 -10.53 6.13 -0.21
C GLU A 85 -9.47 5.41 -1.05
N PHE A 86 -8.32 5.09 -0.45
CA PHE A 86 -7.27 4.32 -1.13
C PHE A 86 -7.76 2.93 -1.49
N SER A 87 -8.43 2.22 -0.57
CA SER A 87 -8.95 0.88 -0.82
C SER A 87 -10.01 0.87 -1.92
N GLU A 88 -10.95 1.83 -1.89
CA GLU A 88 -12.01 1.96 -2.90
C GLU A 88 -11.41 2.26 -4.29
N ASN A 89 -10.45 3.19 -4.37
CA ASN A 89 -9.76 3.51 -5.62
C ASN A 89 -8.93 2.34 -6.15
N ALA A 90 -8.27 1.58 -5.27
CA ALA A 90 -7.50 0.40 -5.67
C ALA A 90 -8.41 -0.70 -6.26
N ILE A 91 -9.54 -0.98 -5.62
CA ILE A 91 -10.53 -1.95 -6.11
C ILE A 91 -11.10 -1.50 -7.47
N PHE A 92 -11.47 -0.23 -7.59
CA PHE A 92 -12.00 0.31 -8.85
C PHE A 92 -10.96 0.23 -9.97
N ALA A 93 -9.70 0.59 -9.69
CA ALA A 93 -8.62 0.50 -10.66
C ALA A 93 -8.36 -0.95 -11.08
N GLU A 94 -8.34 -1.90 -10.14
CA GLU A 94 -8.18 -3.32 -10.41
C GLU A 94 -9.28 -3.82 -11.37
N GLN A 95 -10.54 -3.59 -11.04
CA GLN A 95 -11.67 -4.03 -11.86
C GLN A 95 -11.63 -3.44 -13.28
N THR A 96 -11.37 -2.13 -13.38
CA THR A 96 -11.34 -1.43 -14.66
C THR A 96 -10.17 -1.87 -15.54
N LEU A 97 -8.97 -2.01 -14.94
CA LEU A 97 -7.77 -2.40 -15.67
C LEU A 97 -7.78 -3.87 -16.06
N THR A 98 -8.38 -4.74 -15.25
CA THR A 98 -8.56 -6.16 -15.61
C THR A 98 -9.42 -6.29 -16.85
N GLN A 99 -10.57 -5.62 -16.92
CA GLN A 99 -11.41 -5.60 -18.11
C GLN A 99 -10.70 -5.04 -19.36
N TYR A 100 -9.85 -4.02 -19.17
CA TYR A 100 -9.08 -3.43 -20.26
C TYR A 100 -7.97 -4.37 -20.77
N SER A 101 -7.37 -5.20 -19.88
CA SER A 101 -6.25 -6.10 -20.20
C SER A 101 -6.69 -7.42 -20.83
N GLU A 102 -7.93 -7.89 -20.60
CA GLU A 102 -8.43 -9.16 -21.15
C GLU A 102 -8.38 -9.25 -22.70
N ASN A 103 -8.24 -8.12 -23.37
CA ASN A 103 -8.14 -8.04 -24.83
C ASN A 103 -6.71 -8.19 -25.38
N HIS A 104 -5.67 -8.40 -24.53
CA HIS A 104 -4.26 -8.27 -24.97
C HIS A 104 -3.31 -9.36 -24.41
N PHE A 105 -3.81 -10.54 -24.11
CA PHE A 105 -2.94 -11.65 -23.68
C PHE A 105 -2.16 -12.25 -24.86
N GLU A 106 -0.90 -11.85 -25.00
CA GLU A 106 0.08 -12.59 -25.82
C GLU A 106 0.86 -13.54 -24.87
N ASN A 107 0.93 -14.82 -25.26
CA ASN A 107 1.79 -15.82 -24.60
C ASN A 107 3.27 -15.47 -24.81
N ARG A 108 3.81 -14.55 -24.04
CA ARG A 108 5.23 -14.14 -24.04
C ARG A 108 5.88 -14.45 -22.71
N LEU A 109 7.13 -14.88 -22.75
CA LEU A 109 7.97 -14.95 -21.56
C LEU A 109 8.15 -13.54 -21.02
N SER A 110 7.77 -13.32 -19.76
CA SER A 110 7.92 -12.03 -19.07
C SER A 110 8.84 -12.17 -17.87
N ALA A 111 9.60 -11.11 -17.57
CA ALA A 111 10.43 -11.02 -16.39
C ALA A 111 9.81 -10.02 -15.41
N ILE A 112 9.65 -10.42 -14.15
CA ILE A 112 9.10 -9.60 -13.09
C ILE A 112 10.23 -9.19 -12.14
N LYS A 113 10.29 -7.92 -11.77
CA LYS A 113 11.30 -7.38 -10.86
C LYS A 113 10.66 -7.03 -9.50
N GLY A 114 11.36 -7.40 -8.44
CA GLY A 114 10.98 -7.12 -7.06
C GLY A 114 10.34 -8.32 -6.36
N ILE A 115 10.98 -8.77 -5.28
CA ILE A 115 10.61 -10.00 -4.57
C ILE A 115 9.14 -10.00 -4.11
N LYS A 116 8.63 -8.88 -3.59
CA LYS A 116 7.24 -8.76 -3.16
C LYS A 116 6.27 -8.96 -4.33
N THR A 117 6.55 -8.33 -5.47
CA THR A 117 5.72 -8.45 -6.69
C THR A 117 5.75 -9.88 -7.22
N ILE A 118 6.92 -10.54 -7.20
CA ILE A 118 7.07 -11.94 -7.64
C ILE A 118 6.23 -12.87 -6.75
N ILE A 119 6.28 -12.68 -5.43
CA ILE A 119 5.49 -13.48 -4.48
C ILE A 119 4.00 -13.32 -4.73
N GLU A 120 3.49 -12.10 -4.86
CA GLU A 120 2.07 -11.85 -5.13
C GLU A 120 1.61 -12.45 -6.47
N TYR A 121 2.46 -12.34 -7.50
CA TYR A 121 2.18 -12.94 -8.80
C TYR A 121 2.15 -14.47 -8.74
N ALA A 122 3.09 -15.09 -8.02
CA ALA A 122 3.12 -16.52 -7.81
C ALA A 122 1.90 -17.03 -7.04
N LYS A 123 1.46 -16.31 -5.98
CA LYS A 123 0.24 -16.61 -5.24
C LYS A 123 -1.00 -16.59 -6.12
N ASP A 124 -1.15 -15.56 -6.95
CA ASP A 124 -2.27 -15.45 -7.89
C ASP A 124 -2.27 -16.60 -8.92
N MET A 125 -1.09 -16.98 -9.44
CA MET A 125 -0.96 -18.11 -10.34
C MET A 125 -1.35 -19.45 -9.68
N ILE A 126 -0.94 -19.67 -8.44
CA ILE A 126 -1.29 -20.89 -7.68
C ILE A 126 -2.80 -20.99 -7.50
N ILE A 127 -3.45 -19.90 -7.09
CA ILE A 127 -4.91 -19.87 -6.89
C ILE A 127 -5.70 -20.07 -8.19
N LYS A 128 -5.20 -19.53 -9.31
CA LYS A 128 -5.86 -19.63 -10.63
C LYS A 128 -5.62 -20.93 -11.36
N ALA A 129 -4.69 -21.76 -10.90
CA ALA A 129 -4.41 -23.05 -11.50
C ALA A 129 -5.62 -24.00 -11.38
N GLN A 130 -6.07 -24.57 -12.50
CA GLN A 130 -7.28 -25.39 -12.55
C GLN A 130 -7.03 -26.91 -12.62
N LYS A 131 -5.86 -27.32 -13.09
CA LYS A 131 -5.52 -28.74 -13.28
C LYS A 131 -4.24 -29.12 -12.58
N GLU A 132 -3.15 -28.53 -12.99
CA GLU A 132 -1.81 -28.81 -12.47
C GLU A 132 -0.97 -27.53 -12.42
N ILE A 133 -0.03 -27.47 -11.47
CA ILE A 133 0.98 -26.43 -11.40
C ILE A 133 2.32 -26.99 -10.98
N PHE A 134 3.38 -26.54 -11.66
CA PHE A 134 4.76 -26.85 -11.34
C PHE A 134 5.45 -25.60 -10.79
N ILE A 135 5.97 -25.70 -9.57
CA ILE A 135 6.64 -24.59 -8.88
C ILE A 135 8.11 -24.98 -8.73
N ASN A 136 9.00 -24.14 -9.24
CA ASN A 136 10.44 -24.27 -8.99
C ASN A 136 10.91 -23.00 -8.26
N THR A 137 11.35 -23.16 -7.02
CA THR A 137 11.63 -22.01 -6.16
C THR A 137 12.73 -22.28 -5.14
N ASP A 138 13.48 -21.22 -4.81
CA ASP A 138 14.40 -21.14 -3.69
C ASP A 138 13.81 -20.37 -2.49
N LEU A 139 12.53 -19.98 -2.58
CA LEU A 139 11.81 -19.36 -1.49
C LEU A 139 11.25 -20.40 -0.51
N GLU A 140 11.06 -20.00 0.74
CA GLU A 140 10.38 -20.80 1.74
C GLU A 140 8.92 -21.06 1.34
N LEU A 141 8.53 -22.33 1.32
CA LEU A 141 7.17 -22.72 0.90
C LEU A 141 6.08 -22.26 1.85
N SER A 142 6.42 -21.96 3.09
CA SER A 142 5.50 -21.36 4.08
C SER A 142 4.83 -20.06 3.58
N ILE A 143 5.52 -19.31 2.71
CA ILE A 143 5.01 -18.07 2.08
C ILE A 143 3.77 -18.35 1.22
N PHE A 144 3.66 -19.55 0.63
CA PHE A 144 2.60 -19.95 -0.29
C PHE A 144 1.62 -20.96 0.32
N LYS A 145 1.73 -21.23 1.63
CA LYS A 145 0.97 -22.29 2.30
C LYS A 145 -0.55 -22.16 2.06
N ALA A 146 -1.11 -20.99 2.30
CA ALA A 146 -2.54 -20.75 2.18
C ALA A 146 -3.04 -20.94 0.74
N GLU A 147 -2.26 -20.50 -0.24
CA GLU A 147 -2.58 -20.63 -1.65
C GLU A 147 -2.47 -22.09 -2.12
N ILE A 148 -1.46 -22.82 -1.66
CA ILE A 148 -1.26 -24.24 -1.96
C ILE A 148 -2.39 -25.07 -1.36
N GLU A 149 -2.76 -24.84 -0.09
CA GLU A 149 -3.87 -25.54 0.56
C GLU A 149 -5.18 -25.30 -0.22
N LYS A 150 -5.50 -24.06 -0.54
CA LYS A 150 -6.70 -23.70 -1.29
C LYS A 150 -6.74 -24.28 -2.71
N ALA A 151 -5.63 -24.26 -3.43
CA ALA A 151 -5.55 -24.84 -4.77
C ALA A 151 -5.71 -26.36 -4.73
N SER A 152 -5.12 -27.01 -3.73
CA SER A 152 -5.29 -28.47 -3.50
C SER A 152 -6.73 -28.84 -3.16
N GLU A 153 -7.41 -28.05 -2.32
CA GLU A 153 -8.84 -28.23 -2.01
C GLU A 153 -9.71 -28.13 -3.27
N ASN A 154 -9.33 -27.31 -4.24
CA ASN A 154 -9.99 -27.16 -5.54
C ASN A 154 -9.64 -28.29 -6.52
N GLY A 155 -8.81 -29.27 -6.12
CA GLY A 155 -8.45 -30.43 -6.93
C GLY A 155 -7.27 -30.18 -7.89
N THR A 156 -6.50 -29.10 -7.71
CA THR A 156 -5.30 -28.81 -8.49
C THR A 156 -4.15 -29.71 -8.05
N GLU A 157 -3.50 -30.42 -8.98
CA GLU A 157 -2.27 -31.16 -8.70
C GLU A 157 -1.09 -30.22 -8.60
N ILE A 158 -0.38 -30.23 -7.44
CA ILE A 158 0.72 -29.30 -7.18
C ILE A 158 2.01 -30.09 -7.04
N THR A 159 2.99 -29.75 -7.85
CA THR A 159 4.34 -30.31 -7.78
C THR A 159 5.35 -29.19 -7.56
N VAL A 160 6.15 -29.32 -6.50
CA VAL A 160 7.13 -28.32 -6.11
C VAL A 160 8.53 -28.91 -6.21
N PHE A 161 9.43 -28.19 -6.85
CA PHE A 161 10.87 -28.40 -6.82
C PHE A 161 11.49 -27.31 -5.95
N SER A 162 11.95 -27.67 -4.75
CA SER A 162 12.51 -26.73 -3.77
C SER A 162 13.98 -27.04 -3.51
N PHE A 163 14.75 -25.99 -3.23
CA PHE A 163 16.13 -26.14 -2.77
C PHE A 163 16.23 -26.40 -1.26
N TYR A 164 15.11 -26.27 -0.54
CA TYR A 164 15.03 -26.46 0.91
C TYR A 164 13.92 -27.45 1.24
N GLU A 165 14.12 -28.23 2.30
CA GLU A 165 13.04 -29.03 2.87
C GLU A 165 12.03 -28.09 3.54
N PRO A 166 10.72 -28.27 3.31
CA PRO A 166 9.72 -27.44 3.90
C PRO A 166 9.59 -27.73 5.39
N ASP A 167 9.49 -26.67 6.21
CA ASP A 167 9.27 -26.77 7.65
C ASP A 167 7.82 -27.16 8.01
N THR A 168 6.93 -27.27 7.03
CA THR A 168 5.51 -27.58 7.21
C THR A 168 5.03 -28.61 6.20
N GLU A 169 4.15 -29.51 6.64
CA GLU A 169 3.43 -30.40 5.73
C GLU A 169 2.52 -29.58 4.82
N LEU A 170 2.61 -29.84 3.51
CA LEU A 170 1.81 -29.20 2.48
C LEU A 170 1.15 -30.27 1.61
N PRO A 171 -0.10 -30.04 1.16
CA PRO A 171 -0.84 -31.01 0.33
C PRO A 171 -0.35 -30.98 -1.14
N CYS A 172 0.94 -31.24 -1.35
CA CYS A 172 1.57 -31.23 -2.67
C CYS A 172 2.74 -32.24 -2.75
N LYS A 173 3.14 -32.58 -3.97
CA LYS A 173 4.34 -33.41 -4.20
C LYS A 173 5.56 -32.51 -4.13
N ILE A 174 6.50 -32.80 -3.22
CA ILE A 174 7.71 -31.98 -3.05
C ILE A 174 8.95 -32.81 -3.40
N PHE A 175 9.76 -32.25 -4.28
CA PHE A 175 11.07 -32.76 -4.64
C PHE A 175 12.12 -31.76 -4.19
N THR A 176 13.05 -32.22 -3.35
CA THR A 176 14.16 -31.39 -2.89
C THR A 176 15.43 -31.70 -3.63
N HIS A 177 16.18 -30.69 -4.02
CA HIS A 177 17.49 -30.86 -4.62
C HIS A 177 18.56 -30.77 -3.53
N ASN A 178 19.08 -31.92 -3.09
CA ASN A 178 20.26 -31.96 -2.23
C ASN A 178 21.46 -31.41 -2.98
N ARG A 179 21.95 -30.23 -2.65
CA ARG A 179 23.29 -29.80 -3.04
C ARG A 179 24.29 -30.63 -2.24
N HIS A 180 24.94 -31.60 -2.91
CA HIS A 180 26.18 -32.17 -2.43
C HIS A 180 27.34 -31.20 -2.62
#